data_ba6fa9651d2336a1f5cbc82999a2a4e4
#
_entry.id   ba6fa9651d2336a1f5cbc82999a2a4e4
#
_cell.length_a   1.000
_cell.length_b   1.000
_cell.length_c   1.000
_cell.angle_alpha   90.00
_cell.angle_beta   90.00
_cell.angle_gamma   90.00
#
_symmetry.space_group_name_H-M   'P 1'
#
loop_
_entity.id
_entity.type
_entity.pdbx_description
1 polymer ?
#
loop_
_entity_poly.entity_id
_entity_poly.type
_entity_poly.pdbx_seq_one_letter_code
_entity_poly.pdbx_strand_id
1 'polypeptide(L)'
;MNSKFIERHEIKLSETHSKMIISGWGKDAFENSVVERITYLSDGLKVKGYLAYPKDHSKKYPSVIWCRGGAGNKGAIDTFTARGIYGQLASWGYCVFASQYRGNAGSEGHDEVGGSDVNDILNLIPLADEIPQANGNLWGIEGWSRGGMMTFLTLQRNHNFKCAVLVGAISNVEEYANKNTKLKSYYENLIGKEKLEQELGKRSAINFVNELPKIPYLLIHGAADDTVSPMQSIELVEKFNEYDIPHKLVLPENGDHFLRKNRKEVDELRKDWYEKYLKKKRPEDRS
;
A
#
# COMPACT_ATOMS: atom_id res chain seq x y z
N MET A 1 -15.42 24.13 -5.00
CA MET A 1 -14.60 23.51 -3.93
C MET A 1 -13.15 23.76 -4.29
N ASN A 2 -12.31 24.17 -3.33
CA ASN A 2 -10.87 24.30 -3.61
C ASN A 2 -10.27 22.89 -3.79
N SER A 3 -9.39 22.73 -4.80
CA SER A 3 -8.66 21.49 -5.03
C SER A 3 -7.89 21.06 -3.77
N LYS A 4 -7.90 19.78 -3.48
CA LYS A 4 -7.08 19.17 -2.42
C LYS A 4 -5.65 18.87 -2.92
N PHE A 5 -5.45 18.81 -4.24
CA PHE A 5 -4.11 18.84 -4.81
C PHE A 5 -3.52 20.24 -4.73
N ILE A 6 -2.30 20.33 -4.25
CA ILE A 6 -1.49 21.58 -4.25
C ILE A 6 -0.64 21.64 -5.50
N GLU A 7 -0.02 20.51 -5.86
CA GLU A 7 0.86 20.37 -7.01
C GLU A 7 0.72 19.00 -7.65
N ARG A 8 0.87 18.96 -8.98
CA ARG A 8 0.93 17.72 -9.77
C ARG A 8 1.96 17.90 -10.88
N HIS A 9 2.90 16.95 -11.00
CA HIS A 9 3.94 16.98 -12.01
C HIS A 9 4.18 15.59 -12.58
N GLU A 10 3.96 15.41 -13.87
CA GLU A 10 4.26 14.15 -14.55
C GLU A 10 5.76 13.81 -14.44
N ILE A 11 6.05 12.57 -14.14
CA ILE A 11 7.42 12.04 -14.08
C ILE A 11 7.92 11.79 -15.49
N LYS A 12 8.89 12.60 -15.91
CA LYS A 12 9.63 12.41 -17.15
C LYS A 12 10.98 11.77 -16.83
N LEU A 13 11.31 10.69 -17.51
CA LEU A 13 12.56 9.96 -17.35
C LEU A 13 13.50 10.23 -18.53
N SER A 14 14.81 10.08 -18.29
CA SER A 14 15.79 10.01 -19.37
C SER A 14 15.55 8.77 -20.24
N GLU A 15 16.10 8.77 -21.45
CA GLU A 15 15.99 7.61 -22.36
C GLU A 15 16.52 6.33 -21.72
N THR A 16 17.65 6.40 -21.02
CA THR A 16 18.25 5.27 -20.30
C THR A 16 17.30 4.73 -19.24
N HIS A 17 16.74 5.58 -18.37
CA HIS A 17 15.79 5.16 -17.35
C HIS A 17 14.50 4.61 -17.96
N SER A 18 14.03 5.16 -19.07
CA SER A 18 12.87 4.64 -19.80
C SER A 18 13.09 3.22 -20.29
N LYS A 19 14.24 2.93 -20.86
CA LYS A 19 14.65 1.56 -21.28
C LYS A 19 14.70 0.60 -20.08
N MET A 20 15.19 1.05 -18.93
CA MET A 20 15.22 0.26 -17.69
C MET A 20 13.81 -0.05 -17.17
N ILE A 21 12.88 0.91 -17.20
CA ILE A 21 11.47 0.68 -16.83
C ILE A 21 10.85 -0.36 -17.76
N ILE A 22 11.02 -0.22 -19.06
CA ILE A 22 10.49 -1.18 -20.06
C ILE A 22 11.03 -2.59 -19.81
N SER A 23 12.32 -2.71 -19.53
CA SER A 23 12.95 -4.00 -19.22
C SER A 23 12.47 -4.61 -17.90
N GLY A 24 12.28 -3.76 -16.88
CA GLY A 24 11.94 -4.21 -15.52
C GLY A 24 10.46 -4.41 -15.26
N TRP A 25 9.57 -3.58 -15.83
CA TRP A 25 8.13 -3.57 -15.55
C TRP A 25 7.25 -3.78 -16.79
N GLY A 26 7.87 -3.88 -17.96
CA GLY A 26 7.19 -4.09 -19.23
C GLY A 26 6.90 -2.78 -19.98
N LYS A 27 6.72 -2.93 -21.30
CA LYS A 27 6.47 -1.80 -22.22
C LYS A 27 5.17 -1.08 -21.87
N ASP A 28 4.12 -1.82 -21.55
CA ASP A 28 2.80 -1.25 -21.21
C ASP A 28 2.85 -0.37 -19.97
N ALA A 29 3.65 -0.77 -18.96
CA ALA A 29 3.86 0.03 -17.75
C ALA A 29 4.42 1.43 -18.06
N PHE A 30 5.22 1.55 -19.12
CA PHE A 30 5.79 2.82 -19.57
C PHE A 30 4.90 3.56 -20.58
N GLU A 31 4.38 2.89 -21.60
CA GLU A 31 3.69 3.54 -22.71
C GLU A 31 2.21 3.84 -22.42
N ASN A 32 1.52 2.98 -21.65
CA ASN A 32 0.08 3.03 -21.42
C ASN A 32 -0.33 3.66 -20.09
N SER A 33 0.63 4.25 -19.35
CA SER A 33 0.35 4.89 -18.06
C SER A 33 0.94 6.29 -17.97
N VAL A 34 0.31 7.12 -17.15
CA VAL A 34 0.85 8.38 -16.63
C VAL A 34 1.19 8.17 -15.15
N VAL A 35 2.33 8.69 -14.70
CA VAL A 35 2.70 8.71 -13.28
C VAL A 35 3.13 10.11 -12.92
N GLU A 36 2.54 10.66 -11.87
CA GLU A 36 2.78 12.01 -11.37
C GLU A 36 3.33 12.00 -9.95
N ARG A 37 4.22 12.92 -9.65
CA ARG A 37 4.46 13.37 -8.28
C ARG A 37 3.35 14.33 -7.90
N ILE A 38 2.81 14.16 -6.70
CA ILE A 38 1.77 15.03 -6.18
C ILE A 38 2.18 15.64 -4.83
N THR A 39 1.62 16.81 -4.54
CA THR A 39 1.53 17.35 -3.18
C THR A 39 0.05 17.55 -2.89
N TYR A 40 -0.42 17.05 -1.77
CA TYR A 40 -1.82 17.16 -1.37
C TYR A 40 -1.96 17.58 0.08
N LEU A 41 -3.16 18.04 0.46
CA LEU A 41 -3.47 18.41 1.85
C LEU A 41 -3.90 17.16 2.64
N SER A 42 -3.27 16.96 3.79
CA SER A 42 -3.62 15.95 4.78
C SER A 42 -3.55 16.56 6.17
N ASP A 43 -4.68 16.68 6.85
CA ASP A 43 -4.80 17.31 8.18
C ASP A 43 -4.15 18.71 8.25
N GLY A 44 -4.25 19.48 7.16
CA GLY A 44 -3.63 20.80 7.04
C GLY A 44 -2.14 20.79 6.64
N LEU A 45 -1.50 19.62 6.58
CA LEU A 45 -0.12 19.44 6.16
C LEU A 45 0.01 19.24 4.65
N LYS A 46 1.09 19.73 4.06
CA LYS A 46 1.48 19.43 2.68
C LYS A 46 2.22 18.10 2.63
N VAL A 47 1.55 17.06 2.15
CA VAL A 47 2.12 15.72 2.07
C VAL A 47 2.46 15.38 0.62
N LYS A 48 3.65 14.82 0.40
CA LYS A 48 4.10 14.34 -0.90
C LYS A 48 3.57 12.93 -1.17
N GLY A 49 3.34 12.65 -2.44
CA GLY A 49 2.84 11.34 -2.86
C GLY A 49 2.98 11.12 -4.36
N TYR A 50 2.30 10.11 -4.83
CA TYR A 50 2.24 9.75 -6.23
C TYR A 50 0.80 9.45 -6.65
N LEU A 51 0.53 9.75 -7.91
CA LEU A 51 -0.69 9.40 -8.61
C LEU A 51 -0.31 8.71 -9.91
N ALA A 52 -0.97 7.61 -10.24
CA ALA A 52 -0.82 7.00 -11.55
C ALA A 52 -2.17 6.58 -12.11
N TYR A 53 -2.32 6.63 -13.44
CA TYR A 53 -3.55 6.25 -14.12
C TYR A 53 -3.28 5.81 -15.56
N PRO A 54 -4.18 5.01 -16.17
CA PRO A 54 -4.11 4.66 -17.58
C PRO A 54 -4.19 5.90 -18.47
N LYS A 55 -3.45 5.90 -19.58
CA LYS A 55 -3.57 6.97 -20.60
C LYS A 55 -4.92 6.98 -21.34
N ASP A 56 -5.62 5.84 -21.34
CA ASP A 56 -6.95 5.78 -21.92
C ASP A 56 -7.97 6.54 -21.06
N HIS A 57 -8.55 7.58 -21.63
CA HIS A 57 -9.54 8.44 -20.99
C HIS A 57 -10.98 8.06 -21.32
N SER A 58 -11.20 6.95 -22.05
CA SER A 58 -12.54 6.55 -22.53
C SER A 58 -13.47 6.03 -21.43
N LYS A 59 -12.92 5.66 -20.26
CA LYS A 59 -13.67 5.09 -19.15
C LYS A 59 -13.04 5.41 -17.79
N LYS A 60 -13.80 5.13 -16.73
CA LYS A 60 -13.29 5.17 -15.37
C LYS A 60 -12.69 3.81 -14.95
N TYR A 61 -11.64 3.85 -14.17
CA TYR A 61 -10.90 2.70 -13.66
C TYR A 61 -11.03 2.58 -12.14
N PRO A 62 -11.08 1.36 -11.59
CA PRO A 62 -11.00 1.16 -10.15
C PRO A 62 -9.75 1.83 -9.57
N SER A 63 -9.84 2.26 -8.32
CA SER A 63 -8.77 2.94 -7.62
C SER A 63 -8.05 1.99 -6.65
N VAL A 64 -6.75 2.14 -6.52
CA VAL A 64 -5.92 1.38 -5.57
C VAL A 64 -5.09 2.35 -4.75
N ILE A 65 -5.15 2.21 -3.44
CA ILE A 65 -4.17 2.84 -2.55
C ILE A 65 -2.98 1.90 -2.42
N TRP A 66 -1.77 2.46 -2.58
CA TRP A 66 -0.53 1.72 -2.39
C TRP A 66 0.24 2.27 -1.20
N CYS A 67 0.42 1.44 -0.15
CA CYS A 67 1.09 1.78 1.10
C CYS A 67 2.55 1.31 1.07
N ARG A 68 3.50 2.27 1.11
CA ARG A 68 4.92 1.97 1.08
C ARG A 68 5.44 1.35 2.38
N GLY A 69 6.49 0.56 2.26
CA GLY A 69 7.27 0.04 3.38
C GLY A 69 8.31 1.04 3.92
N GLY A 70 9.11 0.57 4.86
CA GLY A 70 10.22 1.31 5.46
C GLY A 70 9.78 2.47 6.36
N ALA A 71 10.73 2.98 7.16
CA ALA A 71 10.53 4.12 8.05
C ALA A 71 11.40 5.30 7.62
N GLY A 72 10.92 6.51 7.83
CA GLY A 72 11.62 7.73 7.46
C GLY A 72 11.92 7.81 5.96
N ASN A 73 12.90 8.63 5.61
CA ASN A 73 13.32 8.81 4.21
C ASN A 73 13.94 7.56 3.58
N LYS A 74 14.42 6.58 4.38
CA LYS A 74 14.96 5.32 3.85
C LYS A 74 13.90 4.45 3.17
N GLY A 75 12.64 4.61 3.55
CA GLY A 75 11.51 3.93 2.91
C GLY A 75 10.85 4.75 1.80
N ALA A 76 11.30 5.97 1.53
CA ALA A 76 10.72 6.82 0.50
C ALA A 76 10.88 6.19 -0.90
N ILE A 77 9.81 6.24 -1.67
CA ILE A 77 9.81 5.80 -3.06
C ILE A 77 10.36 6.94 -3.92
N ASP A 78 11.39 6.67 -4.69
CA ASP A 78 11.92 7.62 -5.69
C ASP A 78 11.08 7.63 -6.98
N THR A 79 11.36 8.60 -7.86
CA THR A 79 10.59 8.78 -9.09
C THR A 79 10.78 7.65 -10.10
N PHE A 80 11.94 7.01 -10.12
CA PHE A 80 12.19 5.85 -11.00
C PHE A 80 11.37 4.64 -10.54
N THR A 81 11.45 4.31 -9.24
CA THR A 81 10.69 3.21 -8.63
C THR A 81 9.18 3.46 -8.75
N ALA A 82 8.72 4.67 -8.47
CA ALA A 82 7.32 5.07 -8.62
C ALA A 82 6.83 4.88 -10.07
N ARG A 83 7.64 5.31 -11.06
CA ARG A 83 7.31 5.16 -12.48
C ARG A 83 7.17 3.69 -12.89
N GLY A 84 7.97 2.78 -12.29
CA GLY A 84 7.87 1.34 -12.52
C GLY A 84 6.64 0.73 -11.83
N ILE A 85 6.59 0.80 -10.51
CA ILE A 85 5.56 0.12 -9.70
C ILE A 85 4.15 0.66 -10.01
N TYR A 86 3.97 1.97 -9.95
CA TYR A 86 2.64 2.57 -10.15
C TYR A 86 2.24 2.58 -11.62
N GLY A 87 3.21 2.74 -12.54
CA GLY A 87 2.97 2.60 -13.96
C GLY A 87 2.51 1.18 -14.34
N GLN A 88 3.05 0.15 -13.70
CA GLN A 88 2.61 -1.23 -13.89
C GLN A 88 1.15 -1.42 -13.45
N LEU A 89 0.78 -0.98 -12.24
CA LEU A 89 -0.60 -1.05 -11.77
C LEU A 89 -1.55 -0.24 -12.67
N ALA A 90 -1.13 0.94 -13.12
CA ALA A 90 -1.92 1.75 -14.04
C ALA A 90 -2.09 1.06 -15.40
N SER A 91 -1.05 0.40 -15.93
CA SER A 91 -1.16 -0.38 -17.17
C SER A 91 -2.10 -1.58 -17.05
N TRP A 92 -2.29 -2.11 -15.85
CA TRP A 92 -3.30 -3.12 -15.57
C TRP A 92 -4.72 -2.54 -15.51
N GLY A 93 -4.88 -1.21 -15.60
CA GLY A 93 -6.17 -0.52 -15.61
C GLY A 93 -6.65 -0.16 -14.21
N TYR A 94 -5.79 0.43 -13.39
CA TYR A 94 -6.11 0.97 -12.07
C TYR A 94 -5.61 2.41 -11.94
N CYS A 95 -6.35 3.26 -11.22
CA CYS A 95 -5.83 4.54 -10.74
C CYS A 95 -5.15 4.30 -9.40
N VAL A 96 -3.89 4.68 -9.26
CA VAL A 96 -3.06 4.39 -8.09
C VAL A 96 -2.80 5.67 -7.32
N PHE A 97 -3.06 5.65 -6.03
CA PHE A 97 -2.79 6.73 -5.10
C PHE A 97 -1.82 6.24 -4.03
N ALA A 98 -0.71 6.96 -3.83
CA ALA A 98 0.31 6.56 -2.87
C ALA A 98 0.84 7.75 -2.09
N SER A 99 0.95 7.61 -0.77
CA SER A 99 1.53 8.61 0.12
C SER A 99 3.00 8.31 0.41
N GLN A 100 3.79 9.37 0.54
CA GLN A 100 5.13 9.27 1.13
C GLN A 100 5.09 9.35 2.68
N TYR A 101 3.92 9.60 3.24
CA TYR A 101 3.60 9.91 4.62
C TYR A 101 4.23 11.24 5.09
N ARG A 102 3.57 11.87 6.08
CA ARG A 102 4.08 13.09 6.74
C ARG A 102 5.49 12.90 7.29
N GLY A 103 6.27 13.97 7.31
CA GLY A 103 7.66 13.95 7.78
C GLY A 103 8.66 13.26 6.84
N ASN A 104 8.24 12.76 5.66
CA ASN A 104 9.12 12.03 4.73
C ASN A 104 9.11 12.66 3.33
N ALA A 105 10.22 12.50 2.61
CA ALA A 105 10.38 12.91 1.21
C ALA A 105 9.99 14.37 0.94
N GLY A 106 10.21 15.26 1.91
CA GLY A 106 9.82 16.66 1.84
C GLY A 106 8.35 16.96 2.17
N SER A 107 7.63 15.99 2.78
CA SER A 107 6.34 16.21 3.41
C SER A 107 6.50 16.96 4.73
N GLU A 108 5.52 17.83 5.06
CA GLU A 108 5.43 18.47 6.37
C GLU A 108 5.06 17.45 7.47
N GLY A 109 5.23 17.84 8.74
CA GLY A 109 4.89 17.03 9.91
C GLY A 109 5.96 16.02 10.31
N HIS A 110 5.57 14.97 11.03
CA HIS A 110 6.47 13.94 11.56
C HIS A 110 5.95 12.54 11.25
N ASP A 111 6.86 11.60 10.94
CA ASP A 111 6.52 10.19 10.72
C ASP A 111 6.26 9.51 12.08
N GLU A 112 5.04 9.04 12.30
CA GLU A 112 4.61 8.38 13.54
C GLU A 112 4.57 6.85 13.43
N VAL A 113 4.85 6.31 12.26
CA VAL A 113 4.87 4.86 11.96
C VAL A 113 3.59 4.16 12.48
N GLY A 114 2.45 4.53 11.90
CA GLY A 114 1.13 4.00 12.27
C GLY A 114 0.37 4.85 13.30
N GLY A 115 0.69 6.11 13.43
CA GLY A 115 -0.08 7.11 14.17
C GLY A 115 -0.98 7.96 13.27
N SER A 116 -0.81 9.29 13.33
CA SER A 116 -1.58 10.24 12.50
C SER A 116 -1.22 10.15 11.01
N ASP A 117 -0.10 9.54 10.65
CA ASP A 117 0.32 9.28 9.27
C ASP A 117 -0.62 8.30 8.53
N VAL A 118 -1.49 7.57 9.23
CA VAL A 118 -2.60 6.81 8.62
C VAL A 118 -3.60 7.75 7.92
N ASN A 119 -3.79 8.96 8.45
CA ASN A 119 -4.66 9.95 7.82
C ASN A 119 -4.14 10.38 6.44
N ASP A 120 -2.83 10.32 6.20
CA ASP A 120 -2.25 10.65 4.89
C ASP A 120 -2.69 9.65 3.81
N ILE A 121 -3.02 8.42 4.21
CA ILE A 121 -3.61 7.40 3.34
C ILE A 121 -5.11 7.69 3.13
N LEU A 122 -5.85 7.93 4.22
CA LEU A 122 -7.29 8.20 4.16
C LEU A 122 -7.61 9.46 3.35
N ASN A 123 -6.76 10.49 3.45
CA ASN A 123 -6.89 11.75 2.71
C ASN A 123 -6.55 11.65 1.21
N LEU A 124 -6.05 10.50 0.72
CA LEU A 124 -5.95 10.20 -0.70
C LEU A 124 -7.31 9.85 -1.33
N ILE A 125 -8.24 9.26 -0.56
CA ILE A 125 -9.51 8.77 -1.08
C ILE A 125 -10.31 9.89 -1.79
N PRO A 126 -10.54 11.05 -1.17
CA PRO A 126 -11.31 12.11 -1.82
C PRO A 126 -10.58 12.80 -2.99
N LEU A 127 -9.30 12.52 -3.22
CA LEU A 127 -8.60 13.03 -4.41
C LEU A 127 -9.08 12.35 -5.70
N ALA A 128 -9.66 11.16 -5.61
CA ALA A 128 -10.20 10.45 -6.77
C ALA A 128 -11.32 11.23 -7.47
N ASP A 129 -12.04 12.08 -6.76
CA ASP A 129 -13.10 12.92 -7.34
C ASP A 129 -12.55 13.98 -8.30
N GLU A 130 -11.27 14.34 -8.17
CA GLU A 130 -10.58 15.31 -9.02
C GLU A 130 -9.87 14.64 -10.22
N ILE A 131 -9.91 13.31 -10.31
CA ILE A 131 -9.27 12.54 -11.39
C ILE A 131 -10.33 11.94 -12.31
N PRO A 132 -10.47 12.43 -13.54
CA PRO A 132 -11.52 11.99 -14.47
C PRO A 132 -11.53 10.47 -14.72
N GLN A 133 -10.36 9.84 -14.72
CA GLN A 133 -10.19 8.42 -14.95
C GLN A 133 -10.51 7.57 -13.71
N ALA A 134 -10.53 8.15 -12.50
CA ALA A 134 -10.74 7.39 -11.29
C ALA A 134 -12.21 7.07 -11.02
N ASN A 135 -12.47 5.82 -10.63
CA ASN A 135 -13.72 5.44 -9.99
C ASN A 135 -13.53 5.51 -8.47
N GLY A 136 -13.96 6.63 -7.87
CA GLY A 136 -13.86 6.89 -6.43
C GLY A 136 -14.76 6.00 -5.54
N ASN A 137 -15.61 5.15 -6.13
CA ASN A 137 -16.48 4.22 -5.39
C ASN A 137 -15.95 2.78 -5.36
N LEU A 138 -14.84 2.49 -6.04
CA LEU A 138 -14.33 1.14 -6.19
C LEU A 138 -12.85 1.09 -5.85
N TRP A 139 -12.56 0.75 -4.58
CA TRP A 139 -11.23 0.80 -4.01
C TRP A 139 -10.66 -0.56 -3.67
N GLY A 140 -9.40 -0.79 -4.04
CA GLY A 140 -8.51 -1.77 -3.45
C GLY A 140 -7.42 -1.09 -2.64
N ILE A 141 -6.73 -1.85 -1.80
CA ILE A 141 -5.59 -1.35 -1.04
C ILE A 141 -4.46 -2.38 -1.05
N GLU A 142 -3.23 -1.91 -1.14
CA GLU A 142 -2.04 -2.76 -1.15
C GLU A 142 -0.99 -2.21 -0.22
N GLY A 143 -0.34 -3.08 0.56
CA GLY A 143 0.73 -2.70 1.46
C GLY A 143 1.89 -3.68 1.48
N TRP A 144 3.12 -3.14 1.48
CA TRP A 144 4.36 -3.91 1.53
C TRP A 144 5.10 -3.64 2.83
N SER A 145 5.51 -4.72 3.56
CA SER A 145 6.26 -4.59 4.81
C SER A 145 5.52 -3.70 5.84
N ARG A 146 6.11 -2.60 6.32
CA ARG A 146 5.39 -1.57 7.09
C ARG A 146 4.10 -1.13 6.41
N GLY A 147 4.09 -1.04 5.07
CA GLY A 147 2.87 -0.68 4.34
C GLY A 147 1.71 -1.64 4.59
N GLY A 148 1.99 -2.90 4.92
CA GLY A 148 0.98 -3.84 5.38
C GLY A 148 0.34 -3.43 6.71
N MET A 149 1.14 -3.03 7.70
CA MET A 149 0.65 -2.43 8.95
C MET A 149 -0.23 -1.21 8.66
N MET A 150 0.25 -0.29 7.82
CA MET A 150 -0.51 0.91 7.42
C MET A 150 -1.83 0.56 6.73
N THR A 151 -1.84 -0.51 5.93
CA THR A 151 -3.05 -1.05 5.29
C THR A 151 -4.05 -1.53 6.34
N PHE A 152 -3.64 -2.31 7.33
CA PHE A 152 -4.53 -2.77 8.39
C PHE A 152 -5.12 -1.62 9.20
N LEU A 153 -4.29 -0.64 9.59
CA LEU A 153 -4.74 0.55 10.30
C LEU A 153 -5.69 1.43 9.47
N THR A 154 -5.50 1.46 8.15
CA THR A 154 -6.42 2.13 7.24
C THR A 154 -7.76 1.40 7.17
N LEU A 155 -7.73 0.08 7.04
CA LEU A 155 -8.93 -0.76 6.97
C LEU A 155 -9.73 -0.76 8.29
N GLN A 156 -9.06 -0.68 9.43
CA GLN A 156 -9.73 -0.50 10.73
C GLN A 156 -10.54 0.79 10.80
N ARG A 157 -10.08 1.86 10.12
CA ARG A 157 -10.73 3.18 10.14
C ARG A 157 -11.69 3.42 8.98
N ASN A 158 -11.57 2.67 7.89
CA ASN A 158 -12.41 2.83 6.70
C ASN A 158 -12.67 1.48 6.02
N HIS A 159 -13.93 1.09 5.96
CA HIS A 159 -14.38 -0.21 5.47
C HIS A 159 -14.82 -0.20 3.99
N ASN A 160 -14.65 0.90 3.24
CA ASN A 160 -15.13 1.05 1.86
C ASN A 160 -14.22 0.41 0.79
N PHE A 161 -13.30 -0.45 1.20
CA PHE A 161 -12.46 -1.21 0.29
C PHE A 161 -13.13 -2.53 -0.13
N LYS A 162 -12.78 -3.01 -1.33
CA LYS A 162 -13.33 -4.25 -1.90
C LYS A 162 -12.39 -5.44 -1.78
N CYS A 163 -11.09 -5.18 -1.70
CA CYS A 163 -10.06 -6.20 -1.46
C CYS A 163 -8.77 -5.56 -0.95
N ALA A 164 -7.93 -6.38 -0.35
CA ALA A 164 -6.60 -5.99 0.10
C ALA A 164 -5.53 -6.95 -0.42
N VAL A 165 -4.33 -6.42 -0.67
CA VAL A 165 -3.11 -7.20 -1.00
C VAL A 165 -2.02 -6.82 0.00
N LEU A 166 -1.44 -7.80 0.65
CA LEU A 166 -0.43 -7.66 1.70
C LEU A 166 0.82 -8.44 1.31
N VAL A 167 1.96 -7.76 1.19
CA VAL A 167 3.22 -8.42 0.79
C VAL A 167 4.28 -8.23 1.87
N GLY A 168 4.77 -9.32 2.47
CA GLY A 168 5.73 -9.30 3.57
C GLY A 168 5.27 -8.42 4.73
N ALA A 169 3.96 -8.40 5.01
CA ALA A 169 3.31 -7.43 5.88
C ALA A 169 3.64 -7.65 7.35
N ILE A 170 3.84 -6.55 8.11
CA ILE A 170 3.93 -6.58 9.56
C ILE A 170 2.49 -6.57 10.11
N SER A 171 2.09 -7.67 10.76
CA SER A 171 0.78 -7.83 11.39
C SER A 171 0.82 -7.78 12.92
N ASN A 172 1.98 -8.08 13.52
CA ASN A 172 2.27 -8.00 14.94
C ASN A 172 3.49 -7.08 15.17
N VAL A 173 3.21 -5.81 15.38
CA VAL A 173 4.26 -4.77 15.53
C VAL A 173 5.02 -4.94 16.82
N GLU A 174 4.37 -5.42 17.88
CA GLU A 174 4.98 -5.66 19.18
C GLU A 174 6.04 -6.75 19.07
N GLU A 175 5.72 -7.89 18.50
CA GLU A 175 6.65 -8.99 18.26
C GLU A 175 7.81 -8.54 17.34
N TYR A 176 7.50 -7.83 16.26
CA TYR A 176 8.50 -7.32 15.33
C TYR A 176 9.44 -6.30 15.98
N ALA A 177 8.93 -5.37 16.80
CA ALA A 177 9.74 -4.40 17.52
C ALA A 177 10.62 -5.07 18.58
N ASN A 178 10.12 -6.09 19.28
CA ASN A 178 10.90 -6.83 20.27
C ASN A 178 12.09 -7.59 19.66
N LYS A 179 11.97 -8.03 18.40
CA LYS A 179 13.07 -8.64 17.63
C LYS A 179 13.97 -7.60 16.95
N ASN A 180 13.51 -6.36 16.81
CA ASN A 180 14.23 -5.27 16.14
C ASN A 180 14.50 -4.10 17.09
N THR A 181 15.66 -4.13 17.77
CA THR A 181 16.02 -3.13 18.78
C THR A 181 16.05 -1.68 18.26
N LYS A 182 16.43 -1.47 17.00
CA LYS A 182 16.43 -0.13 16.39
C LYS A 182 15.00 0.42 16.22
N LEU A 183 14.08 -0.42 15.79
CA LEU A 183 12.67 -0.05 15.67
C LEU A 183 12.05 0.18 17.05
N LYS A 184 12.35 -0.69 18.02
CA LYS A 184 11.91 -0.50 19.41
C LYS A 184 12.36 0.83 19.96
N SER A 185 13.65 1.15 19.85
CA SER A 185 14.22 2.43 20.31
C SER A 185 13.60 3.62 19.55
N TYR A 186 13.28 3.47 18.27
CA TYR A 186 12.57 4.50 17.51
C TYR A 186 11.19 4.79 18.13
N TYR A 187 10.40 3.77 18.40
CA TYR A 187 9.10 3.93 19.05
C TYR A 187 9.22 4.46 20.49
N GLU A 188 10.21 3.99 21.27
CA GLU A 188 10.47 4.51 22.61
C GLU A 188 10.72 6.03 22.60
N ASN A 189 11.50 6.52 21.63
CA ASN A 189 11.77 7.94 21.47
C ASN A 189 10.56 8.74 20.99
N LEU A 190 9.70 8.12 20.16
CA LEU A 190 8.53 8.77 19.58
C LEU A 190 7.36 8.88 20.59
N ILE A 191 7.14 7.83 21.37
CA ILE A 191 5.91 7.64 22.16
C ILE A 191 6.17 7.72 23.67
N GLY A 192 7.41 7.47 24.09
CA GLY A 192 7.79 7.27 25.48
C GLY A 192 7.66 5.81 25.95
N LYS A 193 8.55 5.39 26.83
CA LYS A 193 8.62 4.00 27.32
C LYS A 193 7.35 3.53 28.03
N GLU A 194 6.71 4.43 28.76
CA GLU A 194 5.52 4.10 29.58
C GLU A 194 4.31 3.69 28.73
N LYS A 195 4.20 4.21 27.49
CA LYS A 195 3.08 3.93 26.59
C LYS A 195 3.45 2.93 25.49
N LEU A 196 4.70 2.49 25.43
CA LEU A 196 5.25 1.74 24.31
C LEU A 196 4.42 0.49 23.99
N GLU A 197 4.23 -0.38 24.98
CA GLU A 197 3.52 -1.66 24.81
C GLU A 197 2.09 -1.43 24.31
N GLN A 198 1.36 -0.52 24.92
CA GLN A 198 0.00 -0.17 24.49
C GLN A 198 -0.04 0.34 23.05
N GLU A 199 0.89 1.19 22.66
CA GLU A 199 0.92 1.80 21.34
C GLU A 199 1.41 0.82 20.25
N LEU A 200 2.31 -0.11 20.58
CA LEU A 200 2.67 -1.20 19.68
C LEU A 200 1.51 -2.17 19.50
N GLY A 201 0.79 -2.48 20.59
CA GLY A 201 -0.43 -3.30 20.54
C GLY A 201 -1.52 -2.70 19.63
N LYS A 202 -1.75 -1.38 19.69
CA LYS A 202 -2.70 -0.67 18.81
C LYS A 202 -2.32 -0.71 17.33
N ARG A 203 -1.04 -0.90 17.01
CA ARG A 203 -0.53 -1.02 15.64
C ARG A 203 -0.48 -2.46 15.14
N SER A 204 -0.72 -3.42 16.01
CA SER A 204 -0.65 -4.85 15.73
C SER A 204 -2.01 -5.35 15.26
N ALA A 205 -2.14 -5.62 13.95
CA ALA A 205 -3.40 -6.08 13.35
C ALA A 205 -3.96 -7.34 14.00
N ILE A 206 -3.08 -8.21 14.48
CA ILE A 206 -3.45 -9.45 15.19
C ILE A 206 -4.33 -9.18 16.43
N ASN A 207 -4.24 -7.99 17.02
CA ASN A 207 -5.02 -7.60 18.21
C ASN A 207 -6.40 -7.01 17.88
N PHE A 208 -6.65 -6.62 16.62
CA PHE A 208 -7.91 -6.00 16.19
C PHE A 208 -8.50 -6.61 14.92
N VAL A 209 -8.24 -7.90 14.68
CA VAL A 209 -8.77 -8.62 13.50
C VAL A 209 -10.30 -8.54 13.42
N ASN A 210 -10.99 -8.59 14.55
CA ASN A 210 -12.44 -8.45 14.63
C ASN A 210 -12.99 -7.08 14.17
N GLU A 211 -12.14 -6.06 14.09
CA GLU A 211 -12.49 -4.72 13.61
C GLU A 211 -12.23 -4.55 12.10
N LEU A 212 -11.56 -5.52 11.47
CA LEU A 212 -11.26 -5.47 10.04
C LEU A 212 -12.51 -5.81 9.20
N PRO A 213 -12.70 -5.16 8.04
CA PRO A 213 -13.81 -5.49 7.16
C PRO A 213 -13.65 -6.92 6.59
N LYS A 214 -14.76 -7.66 6.47
CA LYS A 214 -14.80 -8.99 5.86
C LYS A 214 -14.71 -8.94 4.34
N ILE A 215 -13.63 -8.34 3.83
CA ILE A 215 -13.29 -8.29 2.41
C ILE A 215 -12.25 -9.36 2.09
N PRO A 216 -12.04 -9.74 0.82
CA PRO A 216 -10.97 -10.67 0.45
C PRO A 216 -9.56 -10.08 0.67
N TYR A 217 -8.70 -10.82 1.38
CA TYR A 217 -7.29 -10.50 1.61
C TYR A 217 -6.38 -11.48 0.86
N LEU A 218 -5.44 -10.96 0.06
CA LEU A 218 -4.32 -11.72 -0.47
C LEU A 218 -3.09 -11.42 0.36
N LEU A 219 -2.54 -12.43 1.03
CA LEU A 219 -1.28 -12.35 1.75
C LEU A 219 -0.22 -13.09 0.94
N ILE A 220 0.87 -12.41 0.61
CA ILE A 220 2.04 -13.00 -0.05
C ILE A 220 3.23 -12.74 0.85
N HIS A 221 3.93 -13.80 1.30
CA HIS A 221 5.06 -13.66 2.21
C HIS A 221 6.18 -14.61 1.80
N GLY A 222 7.39 -14.09 1.63
CA GLY A 222 8.52 -14.94 1.28
C GLY A 222 8.79 -16.00 2.35
N ALA A 223 8.86 -17.27 1.98
CA ALA A 223 9.10 -18.35 2.94
C ALA A 223 10.49 -18.26 3.61
N ALA A 224 11.44 -17.55 2.98
CA ALA A 224 12.77 -17.28 3.50
C ALA A 224 12.99 -15.79 3.83
N ASP A 225 11.92 -15.05 4.19
CA ASP A 225 12.00 -13.65 4.63
C ASP A 225 12.71 -13.56 5.99
N ASP A 226 13.90 -12.98 6.00
CA ASP A 226 14.75 -12.77 7.17
C ASP A 226 14.55 -11.38 7.82
N THR A 227 13.75 -10.53 7.21
CA THR A 227 13.46 -9.17 7.67
C THR A 227 12.16 -9.12 8.48
N VAL A 228 11.09 -9.68 7.92
CA VAL A 228 9.79 -9.87 8.58
C VAL A 228 9.47 -11.36 8.53
N SER A 229 9.38 -11.99 9.69
CA SER A 229 9.12 -13.43 9.77
C SER A 229 7.81 -13.81 9.05
N PRO A 230 7.79 -14.85 8.20
CA PRO A 230 6.55 -15.34 7.57
C PRO A 230 5.50 -15.81 8.59
N MET A 231 5.92 -16.08 9.84
CA MET A 231 5.00 -16.37 10.95
C MET A 231 4.01 -15.22 11.18
N GLN A 232 4.37 -14.00 10.91
CA GLN A 232 3.46 -12.83 10.95
C GLN A 232 2.20 -13.04 10.09
N SER A 233 2.37 -13.59 8.88
CA SER A 233 1.24 -13.88 7.99
C SER A 233 0.51 -15.18 8.38
N ILE A 234 1.21 -16.18 8.90
CA ILE A 234 0.62 -17.45 9.32
C ILE A 234 -0.30 -17.24 10.54
N GLU A 235 0.21 -16.58 11.58
CA GLU A 235 -0.57 -16.27 12.79
C GLU A 235 -1.78 -15.36 12.48
N LEU A 236 -1.62 -14.43 11.56
CA LEU A 236 -2.74 -13.58 11.13
C LEU A 236 -3.83 -14.39 10.42
N VAL A 237 -3.46 -15.37 9.58
CA VAL A 237 -4.42 -16.24 8.89
C VAL A 237 -5.17 -17.12 9.86
N GLU A 238 -4.55 -17.60 10.93
CA GLU A 238 -5.25 -18.30 12.01
C GLU A 238 -6.36 -17.42 12.59
N LYS A 239 -6.06 -16.14 12.87
CA LYS A 239 -7.05 -15.18 13.33
C LYS A 239 -8.11 -14.88 12.27
N PHE A 240 -7.76 -14.79 11.00
CA PHE A 240 -8.72 -14.61 9.91
C PHE A 240 -9.74 -15.76 9.84
N ASN A 241 -9.29 -17.01 10.08
CA ASN A 241 -10.18 -18.17 10.19
C ASN A 241 -11.13 -18.06 11.40
N GLU A 242 -10.64 -17.61 12.57
CA GLU A 242 -11.47 -17.44 13.76
C GLU A 242 -12.62 -16.42 13.54
N TYR A 243 -12.40 -15.40 12.69
CA TYR A 243 -13.37 -14.32 12.42
C TYR A 243 -14.07 -14.44 11.05
N ASP A 244 -13.94 -15.55 10.34
CA ASP A 244 -14.51 -15.78 8.99
C ASP A 244 -14.13 -14.68 7.99
N ILE A 245 -12.89 -14.20 8.01
CA ILE A 245 -12.38 -13.22 7.05
C ILE A 245 -11.89 -13.95 5.80
N PRO A 246 -12.43 -13.65 4.60
CA PRO A 246 -12.00 -14.29 3.36
C PRO A 246 -10.53 -13.96 3.04
N HIS A 247 -9.71 -14.98 2.85
CA HIS A 247 -8.30 -14.76 2.57
C HIS A 247 -7.67 -15.84 1.66
N LYS A 248 -6.50 -15.52 1.15
CA LYS A 248 -5.57 -16.44 0.49
C LYS A 248 -4.16 -16.12 0.97
N LEU A 249 -3.45 -17.10 1.51
CA LEU A 249 -2.02 -17.02 1.83
C LEU A 249 -1.20 -17.73 0.77
N VAL A 250 -0.14 -17.08 0.30
CA VAL A 250 0.86 -17.66 -0.60
C VAL A 250 2.25 -17.44 0.00
N LEU A 251 3.02 -18.52 0.14
CA LEU A 251 4.37 -18.50 0.67
C LEU A 251 5.34 -18.96 -0.45
N PRO A 252 5.82 -18.05 -1.33
CA PRO A 252 6.76 -18.41 -2.36
C PRO A 252 8.02 -19.06 -1.77
N GLU A 253 8.37 -20.24 -2.27
CA GLU A 253 9.54 -20.99 -1.82
C GLU A 253 10.82 -20.17 -2.04
N ASN A 254 11.71 -20.14 -1.03
CA ASN A 254 12.95 -19.35 -1.05
C ASN A 254 12.75 -17.84 -1.31
N GLY A 255 11.52 -17.32 -1.17
CA GLY A 255 11.22 -15.91 -1.31
C GLY A 255 11.88 -15.09 -0.19
N ASP A 256 12.66 -14.07 -0.56
CA ASP A 256 13.20 -13.06 0.37
C ASP A 256 12.14 -11.99 0.69
N HIS A 257 12.48 -11.03 1.57
CA HIS A 257 11.59 -9.92 1.92
C HIS A 257 11.08 -9.11 0.72
N PHE A 258 11.90 -8.98 -0.32
CA PHE A 258 11.57 -8.22 -1.53
C PHE A 258 10.98 -9.07 -2.65
N LEU A 259 10.92 -10.40 -2.49
CA LEU A 259 10.40 -11.36 -3.46
C LEU A 259 10.99 -11.19 -4.88
N ARG A 260 12.28 -10.81 -4.94
CA ARG A 260 12.95 -10.45 -6.21
C ARG A 260 12.93 -11.59 -7.22
N LYS A 261 13.19 -12.81 -6.77
CA LYS A 261 13.18 -14.02 -7.62
C LYS A 261 11.77 -14.50 -7.96
N ASN A 262 10.80 -14.13 -7.14
CA ASN A 262 9.38 -14.52 -7.27
C ASN A 262 8.54 -13.42 -7.92
N ARG A 263 9.15 -12.34 -8.42
CA ARG A 263 8.45 -11.14 -8.86
C ARG A 263 7.33 -11.42 -9.88
N LYS A 264 7.59 -12.28 -10.87
CA LYS A 264 6.58 -12.62 -11.88
C LYS A 264 5.35 -13.28 -11.27
N GLU A 265 5.56 -14.27 -10.41
CA GLU A 265 4.48 -14.95 -9.67
C GLU A 265 3.70 -13.97 -8.81
N VAL A 266 4.39 -13.11 -8.06
CA VAL A 266 3.78 -12.08 -7.22
C VAL A 266 2.93 -11.10 -8.05
N ASP A 267 3.45 -10.64 -9.17
CA ASP A 267 2.72 -9.72 -10.06
C ASP A 267 1.48 -10.39 -10.67
N GLU A 268 1.55 -11.66 -11.07
CA GLU A 268 0.41 -12.44 -11.57
C GLU A 268 -0.67 -12.61 -10.47
N LEU A 269 -0.27 -13.00 -9.25
CA LEU A 269 -1.19 -13.13 -8.11
C LEU A 269 -1.91 -11.82 -7.78
N ARG A 270 -1.20 -10.70 -7.75
CA ARG A 270 -1.75 -9.37 -7.49
C ARG A 270 -2.73 -8.94 -8.58
N LYS A 271 -2.33 -9.11 -9.85
CA LYS A 271 -3.15 -8.78 -11.02
C LYS A 271 -4.45 -9.57 -11.03
N ASP A 272 -4.38 -10.89 -10.86
CA ASP A 272 -5.54 -11.78 -10.81
C ASP A 272 -6.49 -11.43 -9.66
N TRP A 273 -5.91 -11.07 -8.49
CA TRP A 273 -6.70 -10.67 -7.33
C TRP A 273 -7.50 -9.40 -7.59
N TYR A 274 -6.86 -8.38 -8.12
CA TYR A 274 -7.54 -7.14 -8.47
C TYR A 274 -8.55 -7.32 -9.60
N GLU A 275 -8.24 -8.11 -10.62
CA GLU A 275 -9.20 -8.44 -11.67
C GLU A 275 -10.46 -9.10 -11.13
N LYS A 276 -10.28 -10.06 -10.23
CA LYS A 276 -11.38 -10.80 -9.62
C LYS A 276 -12.30 -9.90 -8.77
N TYR A 277 -11.72 -9.00 -7.98
CA TYR A 277 -12.48 -8.29 -6.96
C TYR A 277 -12.77 -6.81 -7.26
N LEU A 278 -12.08 -6.22 -8.25
CA LEU A 278 -12.32 -4.84 -8.65
C LEU A 278 -12.90 -4.68 -10.05
N LYS A 279 -12.76 -5.67 -10.95
CA LYS A 279 -13.25 -5.53 -12.34
C LYS A 279 -14.41 -6.46 -12.67
N LYS A 280 -14.40 -7.69 -12.18
CA LYS A 280 -15.51 -8.63 -12.46
C LYS A 280 -16.71 -8.25 -11.59
N LYS A 281 -17.89 -8.07 -12.21
CA LYS A 281 -19.15 -7.94 -11.47
C LYS A 281 -19.33 -9.20 -10.61
N ARG A 282 -19.51 -9.02 -9.32
CA ARG A 282 -19.86 -10.15 -8.44
C ARG A 282 -21.26 -10.64 -8.82
N PRO A 283 -21.57 -11.94 -8.59
CA PRO A 283 -22.93 -12.44 -8.78
C PRO A 283 -24.00 -11.61 -8.03
N GLU A 284 -23.62 -11.09 -6.87
CA GLU A 284 -24.46 -10.24 -5.98
C GLU A 284 -24.77 -8.85 -6.59
N ASP A 285 -23.95 -8.35 -7.52
CA ASP A 285 -24.16 -7.07 -8.19
C ASP A 285 -25.05 -7.20 -9.46
N ARG A 286 -25.69 -8.38 -9.68
CA ARG A 286 -26.53 -8.69 -10.83
C ARG A 286 -28.04 -8.65 -10.53
N SER A 287 -28.40 -8.22 -9.32
CA SER A 287 -29.81 -8.06 -8.88
C SER A 287 -30.32 -6.65 -9.10
#